data_aa01d9cc623d040fc573123ad4e54530
#
_entry.id   aa01d9cc623d040fc573123ad4e54530
#
_cell.length_a   1.000
_cell.length_b   1.000
_cell.length_c   1.000
_cell.angle_alpha   90.00
_cell.angle_beta   90.00
_cell.angle_gamma   90.00
#
_symmetry.space_group_name_H-M   'P 1'
#
loop_
_entity.id
_entity.type
_entity.pdbx_description
1 polymer ?
#
loop_
_entity_poly.entity_id
_entity_poly.type
_entity_poly.pdbx_seq_one_letter_code
_entity_poly.pdbx_strand_id
1 'polypeptide(L)'
;MTDDYLKLPDDWVRVMVSVPASDHEVWDAVTDPRRVAQWFGNLRTPMTPGVPNRVDFGDGDFFDVDVDHVEPGERLLFRWRFLGVGPECRVTWTLTGGAEATTLTVDDSCPGRPGAEVAQLKAGWLDFVGRLARYLETGRPARYDWRQEIDGSVVLPDGPWHPLRDETVVDWLPIAVDATGPGWFFVVDQEGPRRFTLRDWDLDRDRTLAFAVEIPGARTATHCQVRVEPAARGGTLAVSHQGWHRLGLSDLQQRTLRHRFAATWTAALGLAEECARTRQELR
;
A
#
# COMPACT_ATOMS: atom_id res chain seq x y z
N MET A 1 -24.87 1.56 35.29
CA MET A 1 -24.88 1.80 33.85
C MET A 1 -23.48 1.47 33.37
N THR A 2 -23.29 0.26 32.92
CA THR A 2 -22.03 -0.27 32.45
C THR A 2 -21.76 0.31 31.07
N ASP A 3 -20.63 1.01 30.94
CA ASP A 3 -20.05 1.49 29.71
C ASP A 3 -19.80 0.28 28.77
N ASP A 4 -20.76 0.04 27.91
CA ASP A 4 -20.60 -0.89 26.80
C ASP A 4 -19.82 -0.14 25.69
N TYR A 5 -18.51 0.05 25.92
CA TYR A 5 -17.61 0.48 24.87
C TYR A 5 -17.69 -0.60 23.78
N LEU A 6 -18.36 -0.26 22.68
CA LEU A 6 -18.38 -1.07 21.46
C LEU A 6 -16.93 -1.43 21.12
N LYS A 7 -16.53 -2.67 21.48
CA LYS A 7 -15.24 -3.20 21.12
C LYS A 7 -15.24 -3.27 19.60
N LEU A 8 -14.43 -2.40 18.98
CA LEU A 8 -14.26 -2.44 17.53
C LEU A 8 -13.78 -3.84 17.10
N PRO A 9 -14.23 -4.36 15.97
CA PRO A 9 -13.68 -5.59 15.43
C PRO A 9 -12.15 -5.54 15.37
N ASP A 10 -11.50 -6.68 15.54
CA ASP A 10 -10.02 -6.76 15.61
C ASP A 10 -9.34 -6.34 14.28
N ASP A 11 -10.08 -6.23 13.19
CA ASP A 11 -9.65 -5.78 11.86
C ASP A 11 -9.91 -4.29 11.58
N TRP A 12 -10.34 -3.53 12.59
CA TRP A 12 -10.72 -2.13 12.47
C TRP A 12 -9.71 -1.21 13.15
N VAL A 13 -9.34 -0.12 12.46
CA VAL A 13 -8.51 0.97 12.98
C VAL A 13 -9.34 2.22 13.12
N ARG A 14 -9.32 2.84 14.30
CA ARG A 14 -9.84 4.19 14.53
C ARG A 14 -8.74 5.11 15.02
N VAL A 15 -8.64 6.25 14.37
CA VAL A 15 -7.75 7.35 14.76
C VAL A 15 -8.57 8.63 14.88
N MET A 16 -8.34 9.39 15.95
CA MET A 16 -8.98 10.68 16.19
C MET A 16 -7.91 11.71 16.45
N VAL A 17 -7.97 12.83 15.74
CA VAL A 17 -7.03 13.95 15.91
C VAL A 17 -7.80 15.26 15.94
N SER A 18 -7.52 16.09 16.94
CA SER A 18 -8.00 17.47 16.98
C SER A 18 -7.07 18.35 16.14
N VAL A 19 -7.64 19.08 15.21
CA VAL A 19 -6.94 19.99 14.30
C VAL A 19 -7.35 21.41 14.64
N PRO A 20 -6.41 22.36 14.87
CA PRO A 20 -6.71 23.75 15.19
C PRO A 20 -7.12 24.55 13.93
N ALA A 21 -8.24 24.17 13.34
CA ALA A 21 -8.81 24.78 12.14
C ALA A 21 -10.32 24.57 12.13
N SER A 22 -11.05 25.41 11.40
CA SER A 22 -12.50 25.28 11.24
C SER A 22 -12.85 23.99 10.46
N ASP A 23 -14.07 23.50 10.65
CA ASP A 23 -14.62 22.37 9.92
C ASP A 23 -14.56 22.56 8.40
N HIS A 24 -14.85 23.77 7.91
CA HIS A 24 -14.72 24.12 6.49
C HIS A 24 -13.28 23.99 6.00
N GLU A 25 -12.29 24.50 6.72
CA GLU A 25 -10.88 24.42 6.34
C GLU A 25 -10.36 22.99 6.35
N VAL A 26 -10.76 22.19 7.33
CA VAL A 26 -10.42 20.75 7.40
C VAL A 26 -11.11 20.02 6.26
N TRP A 27 -12.39 20.29 5.98
CA TRP A 27 -13.12 19.69 4.87
C TRP A 27 -12.43 19.94 3.52
N ASP A 28 -12.09 21.20 3.24
CA ASP A 28 -11.35 21.55 2.04
C ASP A 28 -10.00 20.84 1.97
N ALA A 29 -9.28 20.75 3.10
CA ALA A 29 -7.97 20.10 3.14
C ALA A 29 -8.04 18.59 2.86
N VAL A 30 -9.16 17.91 3.14
CA VAL A 30 -9.34 16.48 2.91
C VAL A 30 -10.06 16.16 1.60
N THR A 31 -10.65 17.13 0.90
CA THR A 31 -11.42 16.89 -0.33
C THR A 31 -10.93 17.63 -1.57
N ASP A 32 -10.33 18.81 -1.44
CA ASP A 32 -9.73 19.55 -2.58
C ASP A 32 -8.40 18.88 -2.98
N PRO A 33 -8.26 18.40 -4.22
CA PRO A 33 -7.03 17.76 -4.70
C PRO A 33 -5.76 18.59 -4.50
N ARG A 34 -5.84 19.91 -4.63
CA ARG A 34 -4.69 20.81 -4.43
C ARG A 34 -4.24 20.86 -2.98
N ARG A 35 -5.18 20.78 -2.04
CA ARG A 35 -4.91 20.79 -0.62
C ARG A 35 -4.51 19.42 -0.11
N VAL A 36 -5.16 18.34 -0.57
CA VAL A 36 -4.78 16.95 -0.28
C VAL A 36 -3.32 16.68 -0.68
N ALA A 37 -2.88 17.22 -1.82
CA ALA A 37 -1.51 17.09 -2.30
C ALA A 37 -0.45 17.73 -1.37
N GLN A 38 -0.83 18.58 -0.42
CA GLN A 38 0.10 19.23 0.50
C GLN A 38 0.48 18.36 1.70
N TRP A 39 -0.33 17.36 2.04
CA TRP A 39 -0.12 16.56 3.25
C TRP A 39 -0.26 15.05 3.03
N PHE A 40 -1.03 14.61 2.04
CA PHE A 40 -1.35 13.19 1.82
C PHE A 40 -0.76 12.67 0.50
N GLY A 41 -1.48 12.79 -0.60
CA GLY A 41 -1.08 12.30 -1.92
C GLY A 41 -1.79 13.07 -3.04
N ASN A 42 -1.41 12.81 -4.29
CA ASN A 42 -2.02 13.46 -5.44
C ASN A 42 -3.34 12.76 -5.79
N LEU A 43 -4.45 13.45 -5.65
CA LEU A 43 -5.74 13.03 -6.19
C LEU A 43 -5.83 13.40 -7.68
N ARG A 44 -6.37 12.51 -8.51
CA ARG A 44 -6.64 12.80 -9.92
C ARG A 44 -7.78 13.79 -10.10
N THR A 45 -8.85 13.62 -9.31
CA THR A 45 -10.08 14.39 -9.35
C THR A 45 -10.56 14.64 -7.92
N PRO A 46 -11.48 15.59 -7.68
CA PRO A 46 -12.17 15.69 -6.41
C PRO A 46 -12.84 14.37 -6.01
N MET A 47 -12.97 14.13 -4.71
CA MET A 47 -13.62 12.94 -4.15
C MET A 47 -15.13 12.98 -4.44
N THR A 48 -15.56 12.34 -5.53
CA THR A 48 -16.92 12.39 -6.04
C THR A 48 -17.51 10.98 -6.14
N PRO A 49 -18.72 10.72 -5.59
CA PRO A 49 -19.37 9.41 -5.69
C PRO A 49 -19.51 8.94 -7.13
N GLY A 50 -19.18 7.67 -7.38
CA GLY A 50 -19.28 7.03 -8.69
C GLY A 50 -18.20 7.44 -9.70
N VAL A 51 -17.25 8.29 -9.33
CA VAL A 51 -16.10 8.67 -10.17
C VAL A 51 -14.85 7.92 -9.66
N PRO A 52 -14.28 6.99 -10.45
CA PRO A 52 -13.03 6.32 -10.09
C PRO A 52 -11.92 7.33 -9.87
N ASN A 53 -11.18 7.19 -8.78
CA ASN A 53 -10.11 8.10 -8.40
C ASN A 53 -8.85 7.33 -8.02
N ARG A 54 -7.78 8.04 -7.80
CA ARG A 54 -6.51 7.50 -7.31
C ARG A 54 -5.83 8.52 -6.42
N VAL A 55 -5.30 8.04 -5.30
CA VAL A 55 -4.31 8.77 -4.49
C VAL A 55 -2.93 8.25 -4.87
N ASP A 56 -2.12 9.08 -5.51
CA ASP A 56 -0.77 8.74 -5.97
C ASP A 56 0.27 9.46 -5.10
N PHE A 57 1.20 8.71 -4.53
CA PHE A 57 2.24 9.26 -3.65
C PHE A 57 3.49 9.74 -4.42
N GLY A 58 3.59 9.41 -5.71
CA GLY A 58 4.70 9.84 -6.58
C GLY A 58 5.99 9.04 -6.42
N ASP A 59 5.97 8.00 -5.60
CA ASP A 59 7.09 7.09 -5.35
C ASP A 59 6.84 5.66 -5.86
N GLY A 60 5.71 5.45 -6.55
CA GLY A 60 5.23 4.17 -7.06
C GLY A 60 4.12 3.55 -6.22
N ASP A 61 3.89 4.05 -5.01
CA ASP A 61 2.74 3.66 -4.20
C ASP A 61 1.51 4.49 -4.58
N PHE A 62 0.36 3.85 -4.57
CA PHE A 62 -0.94 4.49 -4.80
C PHE A 62 -2.08 3.67 -4.19
N PHE A 63 -3.22 4.33 -4.02
CA PHE A 63 -4.49 3.66 -3.78
C PHE A 63 -5.45 3.98 -4.92
N ASP A 64 -6.09 2.96 -5.50
CA ASP A 64 -7.30 3.17 -6.27
C ASP A 64 -8.46 3.38 -5.30
N VAL A 65 -9.30 4.38 -5.58
CA VAL A 65 -10.30 4.90 -4.66
C VAL A 65 -11.65 4.98 -5.35
N ASP A 66 -12.66 4.40 -4.73
CA ASP A 66 -14.08 4.51 -5.11
C ASP A 66 -14.83 5.21 -3.98
N VAL A 67 -15.36 6.40 -4.27
CA VAL A 67 -16.15 7.16 -3.29
C VAL A 67 -17.58 6.63 -3.27
N ASP A 68 -18.03 6.18 -2.10
CA ASP A 68 -19.38 5.68 -1.91
C ASP A 68 -20.36 6.80 -1.52
N HIS A 69 -19.91 7.72 -0.65
CA HIS A 69 -20.79 8.76 -0.12
C HIS A 69 -20.02 10.00 0.34
N VAL A 70 -20.64 11.17 0.16
CA VAL A 70 -20.13 12.47 0.61
C VAL A 70 -21.26 13.24 1.30
N GLU A 71 -21.06 13.61 2.55
CA GLU A 71 -21.84 14.61 3.29
C GLU A 71 -20.94 15.83 3.46
N PRO A 72 -21.16 16.91 2.66
CA PRO A 72 -20.27 18.05 2.66
C PRO A 72 -20.10 18.69 4.03
N GLY A 73 -18.84 18.86 4.46
CA GLY A 73 -18.49 19.41 5.78
C GLY A 73 -18.52 18.40 6.93
N GLU A 74 -19.08 17.21 6.73
CA GLU A 74 -19.33 16.27 7.83
C GLU A 74 -18.66 14.91 7.61
N ARG A 75 -18.86 14.28 6.44
CA ARG A 75 -18.43 12.89 6.25
C ARG A 75 -18.07 12.54 4.82
N LEU A 76 -16.99 11.78 4.67
CA LEU A 76 -16.55 11.17 3.41
C LEU A 76 -16.37 9.66 3.63
N LEU A 77 -17.08 8.84 2.83
CA LEU A 77 -17.00 7.39 2.84
C LEU A 77 -16.48 6.91 1.49
N PHE A 78 -15.41 6.11 1.49
CA PHE A 78 -14.83 5.54 0.29
C PHE A 78 -14.25 4.16 0.54
N ARG A 79 -14.09 3.41 -0.54
CA ARG A 79 -13.32 2.16 -0.57
C ARG A 79 -12.00 2.42 -1.27
N TRP A 80 -10.96 1.73 -0.87
CA TRP A 80 -9.69 1.81 -1.52
C TRP A 80 -8.96 0.47 -1.60
N ARG A 81 -8.03 0.36 -2.55
CA ARG A 81 -7.15 -0.79 -2.75
C ARG A 81 -5.73 -0.31 -2.93
N PHE A 82 -4.83 -0.76 -2.08
CA PHE A 82 -3.41 -0.46 -2.21
C PHE A 82 -2.84 -1.13 -3.48
N LEU A 83 -2.12 -0.38 -4.30
CA LEU A 83 -1.58 -0.76 -5.61
C LEU A 83 -2.65 -1.28 -6.60
N GLY A 84 -3.93 -1.07 -6.33
CA GLY A 84 -5.04 -1.58 -7.14
C GLY A 84 -5.27 -3.09 -7.07
N VAL A 85 -4.43 -3.84 -6.36
CA VAL A 85 -4.46 -5.31 -6.22
C VAL A 85 -4.64 -5.78 -4.78
N GLY A 86 -4.40 -4.92 -3.80
CA GLY A 86 -4.60 -5.23 -2.38
C GLY A 86 -6.06 -5.51 -2.01
N PRO A 87 -6.31 -5.95 -0.79
CA PRO A 87 -7.66 -6.12 -0.29
C PRO A 87 -8.45 -4.81 -0.35
N GLU A 88 -9.75 -4.90 -0.61
CA GLU A 88 -10.65 -3.75 -0.57
C GLU A 88 -10.94 -3.38 0.88
N CYS A 89 -10.49 -2.20 1.29
CA CYS A 89 -10.74 -1.66 2.61
C CYS A 89 -11.71 -0.48 2.52
N ARG A 90 -12.53 -0.31 3.56
CA ARG A 90 -13.48 0.81 3.66
C ARG A 90 -12.94 1.84 4.64
N VAL A 91 -12.91 3.09 4.19
CA VAL A 91 -12.46 4.23 4.99
C VAL A 91 -13.59 5.24 5.15
N THR A 92 -13.76 5.71 6.37
CA THR A 92 -14.67 6.81 6.68
C THR A 92 -13.89 7.93 7.35
N TRP A 93 -14.00 9.12 6.83
CA TRP A 93 -13.56 10.34 7.50
C TRP A 93 -14.78 11.09 8.00
N THR A 94 -14.80 11.39 9.30
CA THR A 94 -15.89 12.15 9.94
C THR A 94 -15.29 13.37 10.61
N LEU A 95 -15.88 14.54 10.35
CA LEU A 95 -15.52 15.79 10.98
C LEU A 95 -16.55 16.13 12.06
N THR A 96 -16.06 16.51 13.22
CA THR A 96 -16.89 16.99 14.31
C THR A 96 -16.20 18.20 14.94
N GLY A 97 -16.81 19.37 14.87
CA GLY A 97 -16.17 20.56 15.40
C GLY A 97 -16.92 21.85 15.05
N GLY A 98 -16.19 22.93 15.00
CA GLY A 98 -16.69 24.27 14.75
C GLY A 98 -15.62 25.22 14.23
N ALA A 99 -15.77 26.52 14.54
CA ALA A 99 -14.97 27.58 13.94
C ALA A 99 -13.47 27.58 14.35
N GLU A 100 -13.13 27.07 15.55
CA GLU A 100 -11.76 27.19 16.07
C GLU A 100 -10.96 25.86 16.06
N ALA A 101 -11.67 24.74 16.19
CA ALA A 101 -11.05 23.42 16.19
C ALA A 101 -12.03 22.36 15.69
N THR A 102 -11.50 21.38 14.96
CA THR A 102 -12.24 20.27 14.39
C THR A 102 -11.56 18.94 14.75
N THR A 103 -12.34 17.98 15.18
CA THR A 103 -11.88 16.60 15.34
C THR A 103 -12.11 15.84 14.03
N LEU A 104 -11.04 15.37 13.41
CA LEU A 104 -11.09 14.40 12.33
C LEU A 104 -11.01 13.00 12.94
N THR A 105 -12.04 12.20 12.69
CA THR A 105 -12.05 10.76 12.97
C THR A 105 -11.84 10.01 11.66
N VAL A 106 -10.87 9.11 11.65
CA VAL A 106 -10.62 8.17 10.56
C VAL A 106 -10.94 6.77 11.05
N ASP A 107 -11.88 6.13 10.37
CA ASP A 107 -12.21 4.72 10.53
C ASP A 107 -11.74 3.97 9.29
N ASP A 108 -10.92 2.95 9.46
CA ASP A 108 -10.43 2.08 8.39
C ASP A 108 -10.71 0.63 8.75
N SER A 109 -11.50 -0.05 7.95
CA SER A 109 -11.88 -1.45 8.13
C SER A 109 -11.55 -2.26 6.89
N CYS A 110 -10.97 -3.42 7.10
CA CYS A 110 -10.62 -4.36 6.03
C CYS A 110 -10.87 -5.79 6.52
N PRO A 111 -11.90 -6.48 6.00
CA PRO A 111 -12.23 -7.82 6.44
C PRO A 111 -11.04 -8.78 6.33
N GLY A 112 -10.71 -9.45 7.43
CA GLY A 112 -9.62 -10.43 7.48
C GLY A 112 -8.22 -9.83 7.60
N ARG A 113 -8.09 -8.54 7.92
CA ARG A 113 -6.77 -7.92 8.18
C ARG A 113 -6.06 -8.61 9.33
N PRO A 114 -4.78 -9.04 9.15
CA PRO A 114 -3.97 -9.60 10.22
C PRO A 114 -3.78 -8.60 11.37
N GLY A 115 -3.87 -9.06 12.62
CA GLY A 115 -3.71 -8.18 13.79
C GLY A 115 -2.38 -7.44 13.85
N ALA A 116 -1.31 -8.01 13.30
CA ALA A 116 0.00 -7.35 13.19
C ALA A 116 -0.05 -6.11 12.29
N GLU A 117 -0.87 -6.10 11.24
CA GLU A 117 -1.03 -4.96 10.33
C GLU A 117 -1.85 -3.82 10.95
N VAL A 118 -2.75 -4.12 11.89
CA VAL A 118 -3.60 -3.12 12.55
C VAL A 118 -2.76 -2.06 13.26
N ALA A 119 -1.73 -2.48 14.01
CA ALA A 119 -0.85 -1.54 14.72
C ALA A 119 -0.04 -0.66 13.75
N GLN A 120 0.47 -1.24 12.66
CA GLN A 120 1.21 -0.52 11.63
C GLN A 120 0.32 0.48 10.89
N LEU A 121 -0.89 0.07 10.51
CA LEU A 121 -1.86 0.93 9.85
C LEU A 121 -2.29 2.10 10.75
N LYS A 122 -2.51 1.83 12.04
CA LYS A 122 -2.82 2.88 13.02
C LYS A 122 -1.70 3.91 13.11
N ALA A 123 -0.44 3.47 13.14
CA ALA A 123 0.71 4.36 13.13
C ALA A 123 0.79 5.18 11.83
N GLY A 124 0.50 4.56 10.68
CA GLY A 124 0.43 5.24 9.38
C GLY A 124 -0.65 6.32 9.34
N TRP A 125 -1.86 6.01 9.83
CA TRP A 125 -2.92 7.00 9.92
C TRP A 125 -2.59 8.15 10.87
N LEU A 126 -1.97 7.88 12.02
CA LEU A 126 -1.50 8.93 12.96
C LEU A 126 -0.46 9.85 12.32
N ASP A 127 0.46 9.30 11.52
CA ASP A 127 1.43 10.11 10.76
C ASP A 127 0.72 11.00 9.73
N PHE A 128 -0.20 10.45 8.93
CA PHE A 128 -0.93 11.22 7.92
C PHE A 128 -1.77 12.34 8.52
N VAL A 129 -2.59 12.05 9.54
CA VAL A 129 -3.40 13.12 10.18
C VAL A 129 -2.56 14.12 10.96
N GLY A 130 -1.39 13.71 11.47
CA GLY A 130 -0.39 14.63 12.03
C GLY A 130 0.19 15.58 10.98
N ARG A 131 0.37 15.11 9.74
CA ARG A 131 0.79 15.94 8.59
C ARG A 131 -0.31 16.92 8.18
N LEU A 132 -1.58 16.50 8.17
CA LEU A 132 -2.72 17.38 7.96
C LEU A 132 -2.74 18.50 8.98
N ALA A 133 -2.65 18.17 10.27
CA ALA A 133 -2.63 19.16 11.34
C ALA A 133 -1.50 20.17 11.16
N ARG A 134 -0.29 19.71 10.88
CA ARG A 134 0.88 20.56 10.62
C ARG A 134 0.70 21.45 9.39
N TYR A 135 0.12 20.91 8.32
CA TYR A 135 -0.19 21.70 7.12
C TYR A 135 -1.17 22.82 7.41
N LEU A 136 -2.25 22.55 8.13
CA LEU A 136 -3.26 23.54 8.50
C LEU A 136 -2.72 24.60 9.47
N GLU A 137 -1.88 24.19 10.43
CA GLU A 137 -1.24 25.09 11.39
C GLU A 137 -0.23 26.03 10.74
N THR A 138 0.57 25.52 9.81
CA THR A 138 1.73 26.28 9.27
C THR A 138 1.51 26.87 7.88
N GLY A 139 0.51 26.39 7.16
CA GLY A 139 0.29 26.71 5.73
C GLY A 139 1.36 26.15 4.80
N ARG A 140 2.29 25.32 5.30
CA ARG A 140 3.40 24.75 4.54
C ARG A 140 3.14 23.29 4.18
N PRO A 141 3.64 22.81 3.01
CA PRO A 141 3.56 21.38 2.68
C PRO A 141 4.16 20.52 3.79
N ALA A 142 3.44 19.46 4.16
CA ALA A 142 3.82 18.53 5.21
C ALA A 142 3.91 17.08 4.71
N ARG A 143 3.84 16.87 3.41
CA ARG A 143 3.94 15.57 2.76
C ARG A 143 5.34 14.96 2.97
N TYR A 144 5.44 13.63 3.06
CA TYR A 144 6.74 12.98 3.02
C TYR A 144 7.32 13.00 1.59
N ASP A 145 8.64 12.93 1.48
CA ASP A 145 9.31 13.02 0.18
C ASP A 145 9.08 11.76 -0.67
N TRP A 146 9.25 10.58 -0.07
CA TRP A 146 9.02 9.27 -0.68
C TRP A 146 9.08 8.17 0.38
N ARG A 147 8.40 7.07 0.12
CA ARG A 147 8.43 5.89 0.99
C ARG A 147 9.65 5.04 0.67
N GLN A 148 10.37 4.63 1.70
CA GLN A 148 11.64 3.92 1.54
C GLN A 148 11.47 2.42 1.26
N GLU A 149 10.40 1.80 1.77
CA GLU A 149 10.06 0.40 1.52
C GLU A 149 9.06 0.28 0.38
N ILE A 150 9.05 -0.87 -0.29
CA ILE A 150 7.96 -1.32 -1.15
C ILE A 150 7.27 -2.45 -0.42
N ASP A 151 6.02 -2.26 -0.05
CA ASP A 151 5.17 -3.31 0.49
C ASP A 151 3.93 -3.43 -0.39
N GLY A 152 3.41 -4.63 -0.50
CA GLY A 152 2.20 -4.90 -1.23
C GLY A 152 1.64 -6.26 -0.86
N SER A 153 0.33 -6.44 -1.03
CA SER A 153 -0.31 -7.73 -0.79
C SER A 153 -1.47 -7.96 -1.74
N VAL A 154 -1.81 -9.22 -1.94
CA VAL A 154 -2.98 -9.65 -2.69
C VAL A 154 -3.65 -10.80 -1.98
N VAL A 155 -4.98 -10.80 -1.98
CA VAL A 155 -5.78 -11.90 -1.44
C VAL A 155 -5.86 -13.00 -2.47
N LEU A 156 -5.44 -14.19 -2.06
CA LEU A 156 -5.51 -15.40 -2.88
C LEU A 156 -6.79 -16.17 -2.54
N PRO A 157 -7.59 -16.55 -3.55
CA PRO A 157 -8.75 -17.41 -3.33
C PRO A 157 -8.32 -18.82 -2.85
N ASP A 158 -9.24 -19.51 -2.19
CA ASP A 158 -9.04 -20.90 -1.82
C ASP A 158 -8.90 -21.78 -3.07
N GLY A 159 -7.83 -22.58 -3.13
CA GLY A 159 -7.54 -23.37 -4.34
C GLY A 159 -6.25 -24.20 -4.25
N PRO A 160 -5.98 -25.01 -5.29
CA PRO A 160 -4.81 -25.90 -5.31
C PRO A 160 -3.50 -25.18 -5.67
N TRP A 161 -3.60 -23.97 -6.22
CA TRP A 161 -2.43 -23.21 -6.61
C TRP A 161 -1.79 -22.54 -5.40
N HIS A 162 -0.48 -22.63 -5.32
CA HIS A 162 0.28 -21.98 -4.27
C HIS A 162 1.43 -21.17 -4.89
N PRO A 163 1.60 -19.89 -4.54
CA PRO A 163 2.57 -19.00 -5.20
C PRO A 163 4.03 -19.35 -4.90
N LEU A 164 4.32 -20.01 -3.77
CA LEU A 164 5.68 -20.30 -3.30
C LEU A 164 6.04 -21.78 -3.46
N ARG A 165 5.91 -22.31 -4.67
CA ARG A 165 6.46 -23.60 -5.09
C ARG A 165 7.38 -23.41 -6.28
N ASP A 166 8.36 -24.30 -6.43
CA ASP A 166 9.35 -24.19 -7.51
C ASP A 166 8.71 -24.11 -8.90
N GLU A 167 7.63 -24.83 -9.13
CA GLU A 167 6.90 -24.90 -10.38
C GLU A 167 5.94 -23.71 -10.62
N THR A 168 5.56 -22.96 -9.58
CA THR A 168 4.56 -21.87 -9.68
C THR A 168 5.14 -20.48 -9.42
N VAL A 169 6.27 -20.38 -8.73
CA VAL A 169 6.90 -19.09 -8.42
C VAL A 169 7.26 -18.32 -9.70
N VAL A 170 7.61 -19.01 -10.77
CA VAL A 170 7.93 -18.44 -12.07
C VAL A 170 6.71 -17.98 -12.88
N ASP A 171 5.51 -18.39 -12.48
CA ASP A 171 4.27 -18.00 -13.16
C ASP A 171 3.93 -16.52 -12.93
N TRP A 172 4.37 -15.97 -11.79
CA TRP A 172 4.00 -14.62 -11.37
C TRP A 172 5.20 -13.73 -11.01
N LEU A 173 6.27 -14.30 -10.45
CA LEU A 173 7.45 -13.54 -10.07
C LEU A 173 8.31 -13.28 -11.32
N PRO A 174 8.72 -12.02 -11.59
CA PRO A 174 9.49 -11.67 -12.78
C PRO A 174 10.97 -12.07 -12.66
N ILE A 175 11.23 -13.38 -12.67
CA ILE A 175 12.56 -13.96 -12.55
C ILE A 175 12.90 -14.82 -13.76
N ALA A 176 14.21 -15.00 -14.03
CA ALA A 176 14.70 -16.07 -14.87
C ALA A 176 15.49 -17.08 -14.05
N VAL A 177 15.21 -18.33 -14.31
CA VAL A 177 15.85 -19.49 -13.71
C VAL A 177 16.78 -20.11 -14.74
N ASP A 178 18.02 -20.38 -14.37
CA ASP A 178 18.98 -21.16 -15.17
C ASP A 178 19.28 -22.51 -14.49
N ALA A 179 20.28 -23.24 -15.00
CA ALA A 179 20.64 -24.55 -14.46
C ALA A 179 21.14 -24.51 -13.00
N THR A 180 21.47 -23.34 -12.48
CA THR A 180 21.97 -23.14 -11.10
C THR A 180 20.90 -22.57 -10.17
N GLY A 181 19.73 -22.22 -10.71
CA GLY A 181 18.60 -21.64 -9.98
C GLY A 181 18.23 -20.23 -10.47
N PRO A 182 17.42 -19.49 -9.71
CA PRO A 182 17.06 -18.11 -10.05
C PRO A 182 18.28 -17.20 -10.08
N GLY A 183 18.60 -16.65 -11.25
CA GLY A 183 19.78 -15.80 -11.46
C GLY A 183 19.44 -14.31 -11.65
N TRP A 184 18.24 -14.01 -12.10
CA TRP A 184 17.87 -12.65 -12.52
C TRP A 184 16.47 -12.27 -12.09
N PHE A 185 16.34 -11.00 -11.66
CA PHE A 185 15.05 -10.32 -11.47
C PHE A 185 14.86 -9.31 -12.61
N PHE A 186 13.67 -9.27 -13.20
CA PHE A 186 13.37 -8.37 -14.31
C PHE A 186 12.46 -7.24 -13.87
N VAL A 187 12.85 -6.03 -14.25
CA VAL A 187 12.02 -4.83 -14.14
C VAL A 187 11.70 -4.37 -15.54
N VAL A 188 10.43 -4.21 -15.84
CA VAL A 188 9.97 -3.72 -17.16
C VAL A 188 9.55 -2.26 -17.03
N ASP A 189 10.16 -1.40 -17.83
CA ASP A 189 9.79 0.00 -17.93
C ASP A 189 9.63 0.43 -19.41
N GLN A 190 9.43 1.72 -19.66
CA GLN A 190 9.26 2.26 -21.01
C GLN A 190 10.51 2.08 -21.90
N GLU A 191 11.68 1.89 -21.30
CA GLU A 191 12.94 1.68 -22.02
C GLU A 191 13.19 0.17 -22.31
N GLY A 192 12.30 -0.70 -21.85
CA GLY A 192 12.34 -2.15 -22.02
C GLY A 192 12.76 -2.90 -20.75
N PRO A 193 12.90 -4.23 -20.85
CA PRO A 193 13.24 -5.05 -19.70
C PRO A 193 14.69 -4.82 -19.24
N ARG A 194 14.86 -4.57 -17.95
CA ARG A 194 16.17 -4.51 -17.29
C ARG A 194 16.31 -5.69 -16.36
N ARG A 195 17.49 -6.30 -16.33
CA ARG A 195 17.80 -7.44 -15.46
C ARG A 195 18.72 -7.01 -14.32
N PHE A 196 18.45 -7.58 -13.15
CA PHE A 196 19.22 -7.38 -11.93
C PHE A 196 19.65 -8.75 -11.38
N THR A 197 20.87 -8.89 -10.91
CA THR A 197 21.37 -10.15 -10.35
C THR A 197 20.65 -10.47 -9.04
N LEU A 198 20.18 -11.71 -8.90
CA LEU A 198 19.66 -12.24 -7.65
C LEU A 198 20.78 -12.89 -6.83
N ARG A 199 20.66 -12.75 -5.50
CA ARG A 199 21.53 -13.38 -4.50
C ARG A 199 20.69 -13.93 -3.36
N ASP A 200 21.28 -14.82 -2.59
CA ASP A 200 20.75 -15.30 -1.32
C ASP A 200 19.32 -15.83 -1.45
N TRP A 201 19.05 -16.55 -2.55
CA TRP A 201 17.74 -17.13 -2.81
C TRP A 201 17.44 -18.21 -1.77
N ASP A 202 16.39 -18.00 -0.98
CA ASP A 202 15.91 -18.90 0.07
C ASP A 202 14.40 -19.08 -0.06
N LEU A 203 13.96 -20.24 -0.52
CA LEU A 203 12.57 -20.61 -0.69
C LEU A 203 12.18 -21.68 0.33
N ASP A 204 11.50 -21.26 1.40
CA ASP A 204 10.74 -22.16 2.27
C ASP A 204 9.34 -22.37 1.66
N ARG A 205 9.18 -23.53 1.02
CA ARG A 205 7.99 -23.88 0.24
C ARG A 205 6.71 -23.69 1.06
N ASP A 206 5.72 -23.12 0.40
CA ASP A 206 4.40 -22.82 0.93
C ASP A 206 4.37 -21.72 2.04
N ARG A 207 5.50 -21.11 2.39
CA ARG A 207 5.58 -20.12 3.48
C ARG A 207 6.24 -18.81 3.13
N THR A 208 7.53 -18.87 2.79
CA THR A 208 8.34 -17.66 2.58
C THR A 208 9.30 -17.84 1.41
N LEU A 209 9.59 -16.71 0.79
CA LEU A 209 10.70 -16.58 -0.16
C LEU A 209 11.48 -15.32 0.22
N ALA A 210 12.79 -15.46 0.37
CA ALA A 210 13.69 -14.33 0.58
C ALA A 210 14.78 -14.32 -0.49
N PHE A 211 15.20 -13.13 -0.90
CA PHE A 211 16.32 -12.93 -1.82
C PHE A 211 16.84 -11.50 -1.76
N ALA A 212 18.06 -11.29 -2.23
CA ALA A 212 18.65 -9.98 -2.44
C ALA A 212 18.73 -9.64 -3.92
N VAL A 213 18.63 -8.35 -4.28
CA VAL A 213 18.77 -7.84 -5.63
C VAL A 213 19.96 -6.91 -5.70
N GLU A 214 20.96 -7.24 -6.52
CA GLU A 214 22.11 -6.38 -6.76
C GLU A 214 21.76 -5.24 -7.71
N ILE A 215 21.95 -4.02 -7.26
CA ILE A 215 21.74 -2.81 -8.05
C ILE A 215 23.10 -2.35 -8.62
N PRO A 216 23.26 -2.25 -9.93
CA PRO A 216 24.50 -1.80 -10.54
C PRO A 216 24.94 -0.42 -10.01
N GLY A 217 26.17 -0.32 -9.56
CA GLY A 217 26.75 0.91 -9.01
C GLY A 217 26.35 1.23 -7.56
N ALA A 218 25.49 0.43 -6.93
CA ALA A 218 25.15 0.59 -5.52
C ALA A 218 26.21 -0.04 -4.59
N ARG A 219 26.24 0.42 -3.34
CA ARG A 219 27.13 -0.10 -2.29
C ARG A 219 26.61 -1.37 -1.64
N THR A 220 25.31 -1.55 -1.64
CA THR A 220 24.60 -2.69 -1.03
C THR A 220 23.54 -3.22 -1.96
N ALA A 221 23.09 -4.46 -1.77
CA ALA A 221 21.89 -4.98 -2.39
C ALA A 221 20.64 -4.49 -1.66
N THR A 222 19.50 -4.59 -2.34
CA THR A 222 18.17 -4.51 -1.72
C THR A 222 17.72 -5.91 -1.32
N HIS A 223 16.76 -6.01 -0.37
CA HIS A 223 16.30 -7.27 0.18
C HIS A 223 14.79 -7.42 0.01
N CYS A 224 14.39 -8.54 -0.57
CA CYS A 224 13.01 -8.91 -0.78
C CYS A 224 12.60 -10.02 0.18
N GLN A 225 11.40 -9.91 0.70
CA GLN A 225 10.73 -10.99 1.43
C GLN A 225 9.30 -11.12 0.90
N VAL A 226 8.94 -12.35 0.56
CA VAL A 226 7.59 -12.72 0.17
C VAL A 226 7.07 -13.71 1.20
N ARG A 227 5.82 -13.55 1.63
CA ARG A 227 5.18 -14.44 2.60
C ARG A 227 3.78 -14.81 2.15
N VAL A 228 3.38 -16.04 2.48
CA VAL A 228 2.00 -16.46 2.35
C VAL A 228 1.42 -16.62 3.76
N GLU A 229 0.42 -15.84 4.06
CA GLU A 229 -0.31 -15.90 5.33
C GLU A 229 -1.63 -16.63 5.08
N PRO A 230 -1.82 -17.83 5.68
CA PRO A 230 -3.04 -18.59 5.50
C PRO A 230 -4.23 -17.89 6.18
N ALA A 231 -5.39 -17.92 5.54
CA ALA A 231 -6.67 -17.49 6.10
C ALA A 231 -7.64 -18.67 6.20
N ALA A 232 -8.82 -18.45 6.81
CA ALA A 232 -9.86 -19.47 6.90
C ALA A 232 -10.35 -19.96 5.53
N ARG A 233 -10.25 -19.11 4.51
CA ARG A 233 -10.45 -19.44 3.09
C ARG A 233 -9.39 -18.73 2.28
N GLY A 234 -8.55 -19.49 1.54
CA GLY A 234 -7.45 -18.94 0.77
C GLY A 234 -6.29 -18.44 1.64
N GLY A 235 -5.75 -17.28 1.29
CA GLY A 235 -4.63 -16.66 2.00
C GLY A 235 -4.30 -15.28 1.50
N THR A 236 -3.25 -14.68 2.04
CA THR A 236 -2.69 -13.42 1.58
C THR A 236 -1.24 -13.64 1.15
N LEU A 237 -0.90 -13.25 -0.07
CA LEU A 237 0.48 -13.14 -0.54
C LEU A 237 0.96 -11.72 -0.27
N ALA A 238 1.97 -11.59 0.58
CA ALA A 238 2.55 -10.30 0.95
C ALA A 238 4.01 -10.20 0.50
N VAL A 239 4.39 -9.03 0.02
CA VAL A 239 5.75 -8.69 -0.43
C VAL A 239 6.26 -7.52 0.38
N SER A 240 7.53 -7.58 0.80
CA SER A 240 8.29 -6.46 1.34
C SER A 240 9.65 -6.39 0.65
N HIS A 241 10.01 -5.20 0.11
CA HIS A 241 11.28 -4.97 -0.56
C HIS A 241 11.95 -3.72 0.02
N GLN A 242 13.07 -3.90 0.67
CA GLN A 242 13.70 -2.92 1.54
C GLN A 242 15.16 -2.64 1.14
N GLY A 243 15.76 -1.61 1.77
CA GLY A 243 17.18 -1.29 1.61
C GLY A 243 17.48 -0.19 0.60
N TRP A 244 16.47 0.46 0.03
CA TRP A 244 16.63 1.52 -0.97
C TRP A 244 17.51 2.68 -0.51
N HIS A 245 17.37 3.12 0.76
CA HIS A 245 18.14 4.21 1.36
C HIS A 245 19.62 3.86 1.63
N ARG A 246 20.00 2.58 1.53
CA ARG A 246 21.37 2.09 1.77
C ARG A 246 22.19 1.94 0.50
N LEU A 247 21.59 2.14 -0.68
CA LEU A 247 22.25 1.92 -1.96
C LEU A 247 23.48 2.81 -2.18
N GLY A 248 23.56 3.97 -1.51
CA GLY A 248 24.65 4.94 -1.70
C GLY A 248 24.62 5.64 -3.05
N LEU A 249 23.50 5.58 -3.75
CA LEU A 249 23.19 6.32 -4.97
C LEU A 249 22.60 7.69 -4.62
N SER A 250 22.50 8.59 -5.60
CA SER A 250 21.80 9.86 -5.41
C SER A 250 20.30 9.62 -5.11
N ASP A 251 19.69 10.56 -4.41
CA ASP A 251 18.29 10.49 -4.00
C ASP A 251 17.35 10.27 -5.21
N LEU A 252 17.60 11.01 -6.29
CA LEU A 252 16.85 10.85 -7.54
C LEU A 252 16.99 9.43 -8.13
N GLN A 253 18.18 8.87 -8.12
CA GLN A 253 18.40 7.51 -8.62
C GLN A 253 17.69 6.46 -7.76
N GLN A 254 17.75 6.61 -6.42
CA GLN A 254 17.07 5.72 -5.49
C GLN A 254 15.55 5.76 -5.69
N ARG A 255 14.95 6.94 -5.77
CA ARG A 255 13.51 7.12 -6.03
C ARG A 255 13.08 6.53 -7.36
N THR A 256 13.85 6.80 -8.42
CA THR A 256 13.55 6.28 -9.77
C THR A 256 13.58 4.76 -9.81
N LEU A 257 14.59 4.15 -9.17
CA LEU A 257 14.67 2.69 -9.06
C LEU A 257 13.51 2.13 -8.25
N ARG A 258 13.28 2.68 -7.07
CA ARG A 258 12.18 2.26 -6.22
C ARG A 258 10.84 2.33 -6.95
N HIS A 259 10.55 3.41 -7.67
CA HIS A 259 9.33 3.57 -8.46
C HIS A 259 9.17 2.45 -9.50
N ARG A 260 10.26 2.11 -10.24
CA ARG A 260 10.24 1.04 -11.25
C ARG A 260 10.00 -0.34 -10.61
N PHE A 261 10.65 -0.61 -9.49
CA PHE A 261 10.44 -1.85 -8.76
C PHE A 261 9.03 -1.94 -8.16
N ALA A 262 8.48 -0.84 -7.64
CA ALA A 262 7.11 -0.80 -7.13
C ALA A 262 6.09 -1.15 -8.24
N ALA A 263 6.25 -0.58 -9.44
CA ALA A 263 5.41 -0.91 -10.59
C ALA A 263 5.54 -2.39 -10.99
N THR A 264 6.76 -2.94 -10.93
CA THR A 264 7.01 -4.36 -11.19
C THR A 264 6.33 -5.26 -10.16
N TRP A 265 6.40 -4.92 -8.88
CA TRP A 265 5.72 -5.66 -7.81
C TRP A 265 4.20 -5.59 -7.94
N THR A 266 3.65 -4.43 -8.32
CA THR A 266 2.21 -4.29 -8.60
C THR A 266 1.77 -5.25 -9.70
N ALA A 267 2.52 -5.32 -10.80
CA ALA A 267 2.23 -6.24 -11.90
C ALA A 267 2.36 -7.71 -11.47
N ALA A 268 3.41 -8.04 -10.72
CA ALA A 268 3.64 -9.40 -10.23
C ALA A 268 2.53 -9.88 -9.28
N LEU A 269 2.09 -9.04 -8.35
CA LEU A 269 0.96 -9.35 -7.44
C LEU A 269 -0.35 -9.54 -8.22
N GLY A 270 -0.61 -8.71 -9.24
CA GLY A 270 -1.75 -8.88 -10.13
C GLY A 270 -1.72 -10.22 -10.89
N LEU A 271 -0.55 -10.63 -11.40
CA LEU A 271 -0.37 -11.95 -12.02
C LEU A 271 -0.61 -13.09 -11.04
N ALA A 272 -0.14 -12.96 -9.79
CA ALA A 272 -0.37 -13.98 -8.78
C ALA A 272 -1.86 -14.17 -8.49
N GLU A 273 -2.63 -13.07 -8.39
CA GLU A 273 -4.09 -13.12 -8.24
C GLU A 273 -4.76 -13.80 -9.44
N GLU A 274 -4.34 -13.45 -10.65
CA GLU A 274 -4.88 -14.03 -11.88
C GLU A 274 -4.58 -15.53 -11.98
N CYS A 275 -3.35 -15.96 -11.69
CA CYS A 275 -2.95 -17.37 -11.66
C CYS A 275 -3.80 -18.17 -10.66
N ALA A 276 -4.03 -17.62 -9.47
CA ALA A 276 -4.86 -18.27 -8.44
C ALA A 276 -6.31 -18.42 -8.89
N ARG A 277 -6.90 -17.38 -9.49
CA ARG A 277 -8.28 -17.37 -10.00
C ARG A 277 -8.47 -18.35 -11.15
N THR A 278 -7.61 -18.31 -12.16
CA THR A 278 -7.70 -19.19 -13.33
C THR A 278 -7.64 -20.67 -12.94
N ARG A 279 -6.80 -21.03 -11.98
CA ARG A 279 -6.69 -22.42 -11.52
C ARG A 279 -7.81 -22.87 -10.58
N GLN A 280 -8.59 -21.96 -10.05
CA GLN A 280 -9.83 -22.24 -9.33
C GLN A 280 -10.97 -22.56 -10.31
N GLU A 281 -11.08 -21.84 -11.44
CA GLU A 281 -12.15 -22.00 -12.46
C GLU A 281 -12.03 -23.31 -13.25
N LEU A 282 -10.86 -23.92 -13.32
CA LEU A 282 -10.60 -25.20 -14.00
C LEU A 282 -11.04 -26.44 -13.21
N ARG A 283 -11.77 -26.29 -12.10
CA ARG A 283 -12.37 -27.36 -11.28
C ARG A 283 -13.86 -27.48 -11.48
#